data_0f3ec58aaedc787a892017584cdd975a
#
_entry.id   0f3ec58aaedc787a892017584cdd975a
#
_cell.length_a   1.000
_cell.length_b   1.000
_cell.length_c   1.000
_cell.angle_alpha   90.00
_cell.angle_beta   90.00
_cell.angle_gamma   90.00
#
_symmetry.space_group_name_H-M   'P 1'
#
loop_
_entity.id
_entity.type
_entity.pdbx_description
1 polymer ?
#
loop_
_entity_poly.entity_id
_entity_poly.type
_entity_poly.pdbx_seq_one_letter_code
_entity_poly.pdbx_strand_id
1 'polypeptide(L)'
;MIHKAMDYAREVFAGDGSGHDFDHTLRVYHMAVRIAGEEGADVEMVALAALLHDVDDHKLSPETCEHKDRAVAFLKSQGVDAQKIHRIVEIISQISFSAGNGRPSTLEGMCVQDADRLDAIGAIGIGRAFAFGGSRGRRMHDPDGLDKTATVEHFYDKLFKLKDLMTTPTGQRLARQRDEFMHSFLEQFYAEAMGER
;
A
#
# COMPACT_ATOMS: atom_id res chain seq x y z
N MET A 1 -1.42 13.32 -18.71
CA MET A 1 -1.35 13.57 -17.26
C MET A 1 -0.71 12.39 -16.54
N ILE A 2 -1.28 11.19 -16.59
CA ILE A 2 -0.82 9.99 -15.86
C ILE A 2 0.67 9.66 -16.08
N HIS A 3 1.17 9.64 -17.33
CA HIS A 3 2.60 9.39 -17.59
C HIS A 3 3.52 10.40 -16.89
N LYS A 4 3.14 11.67 -16.86
CA LYS A 4 3.92 12.71 -16.17
C LYS A 4 3.90 12.53 -14.65
N ALA A 5 2.77 12.09 -14.08
CA ALA A 5 2.68 11.76 -12.65
C ALA A 5 3.54 10.53 -12.31
N MET A 6 3.59 9.55 -13.19
CA MET A 6 4.43 8.36 -13.04
C MET A 6 5.93 8.72 -13.10
N ASP A 7 6.34 9.56 -14.05
CA ASP A 7 7.72 10.02 -14.15
C ASP A 7 8.12 10.86 -12.94
N TYR A 8 7.23 11.74 -12.47
CA TYR A 8 7.44 12.52 -11.25
C TYR A 8 7.58 11.63 -10.00
N ALA A 9 6.69 10.65 -9.81
CA ALA A 9 6.82 9.71 -8.71
C ALA A 9 8.14 8.93 -8.78
N ARG A 10 8.55 8.48 -9.97
CA ARG A 10 9.86 7.80 -10.17
C ARG A 10 11.03 8.67 -9.74
N GLU A 11 11.00 9.97 -10.06
CA GLU A 11 12.05 10.92 -9.65
C GLU A 11 12.06 11.12 -8.13
N VAL A 12 10.90 11.27 -7.50
CA VAL A 12 10.78 11.46 -6.03
C VAL A 12 11.31 10.26 -5.25
N PHE A 13 11.04 9.05 -5.73
CA PHE A 13 11.47 7.81 -5.06
C PHE A 13 12.84 7.29 -5.53
N ALA A 14 13.56 8.03 -6.38
CA ALA A 14 14.87 7.61 -6.86
C ALA A 14 15.85 7.45 -5.68
N GLY A 15 16.30 6.20 -5.45
CA GLY A 15 17.26 5.87 -4.38
C GLY A 15 16.64 5.54 -3.03
N ASP A 16 15.31 5.51 -2.90
CA ASP A 16 14.67 5.07 -1.67
C ASP A 16 14.56 3.54 -1.59
N GLY A 17 15.09 2.96 -0.52
CA GLY A 17 15.00 1.55 -0.19
C GLY A 17 14.11 1.26 1.02
N SER A 18 13.26 2.20 1.44
CA SER A 18 12.45 2.09 2.67
C SER A 18 11.23 1.16 2.54
N GLY A 19 10.92 0.69 1.31
CA GLY A 19 9.74 -0.11 0.99
C GLY A 19 8.52 0.74 0.56
N HIS A 20 8.66 2.08 0.51
CA HIS A 20 7.80 3.03 -0.18
C HIS A 20 8.48 3.47 -1.48
N ASP A 21 9.04 2.51 -2.21
CA ASP A 21 9.76 2.73 -3.45
C ASP A 21 8.79 2.96 -4.63
N PHE A 22 9.35 3.34 -5.76
CA PHE A 22 8.55 3.53 -6.99
C PHE A 22 7.81 2.25 -7.40
N ASP A 23 8.39 1.08 -7.15
CA ASP A 23 7.75 -0.20 -7.49
C ASP A 23 6.49 -0.44 -6.66
N HIS A 24 6.49 -0.07 -5.37
CA HIS A 24 5.28 -0.05 -4.54
C HIS A 24 4.21 0.88 -5.14
N THR A 25 4.58 2.12 -5.41
CA THR A 25 3.67 3.12 -6.02
C THR A 25 3.06 2.60 -7.32
N LEU A 26 3.85 1.94 -8.16
CA LEU A 26 3.38 1.39 -9.42
C LEU A 26 2.40 0.22 -9.23
N ARG A 27 2.67 -0.69 -8.27
CA ARG A 27 1.74 -1.78 -7.93
C ARG A 27 0.42 -1.25 -7.36
N VAL A 28 0.48 -0.26 -6.47
CA VAL A 28 -0.72 0.41 -5.94
C VAL A 28 -1.50 1.07 -7.06
N TYR A 29 -0.85 1.81 -7.97
CA TYR A 29 -1.49 2.41 -9.13
C TYR A 29 -2.24 1.38 -9.99
N HIS A 30 -1.59 0.30 -10.39
CA HIS A 30 -2.23 -0.73 -11.23
C HIS A 30 -3.43 -1.37 -10.53
N MET A 31 -3.31 -1.64 -9.24
CA MET A 31 -4.38 -2.23 -8.46
C MET A 31 -5.55 -1.25 -8.25
N ALA A 32 -5.25 0.00 -7.93
CA ALA A 32 -6.26 1.05 -7.73
C ALA A 32 -7.07 1.30 -9.01
N VAL A 33 -6.42 1.41 -10.16
CA VAL A 33 -7.07 1.56 -11.47
C VAL A 33 -7.99 0.36 -11.78
N ARG A 34 -7.53 -0.86 -11.49
CA ARG A 34 -8.36 -2.05 -11.64
C ARG A 34 -9.60 -2.00 -10.74
N ILE A 35 -9.42 -1.71 -9.45
CA ILE A 35 -10.55 -1.61 -8.50
C ILE A 35 -11.51 -0.53 -8.96
N ALA A 36 -11.01 0.66 -9.33
CA ALA A 36 -11.83 1.77 -9.80
C ALA A 36 -12.68 1.41 -11.02
N GLY A 37 -12.11 0.66 -11.98
CA GLY A 37 -12.84 0.18 -13.14
C GLY A 37 -13.95 -0.82 -12.81
N GLU A 38 -13.72 -1.72 -11.85
CA GLU A 38 -14.71 -2.70 -11.40
C GLU A 38 -15.82 -2.05 -10.52
N GLU A 39 -15.47 -1.02 -9.74
CA GLU A 39 -16.41 -0.32 -8.83
C GLU A 39 -17.12 0.88 -9.49
N GLY A 40 -16.71 1.32 -10.69
CA GLY A 40 -17.30 2.46 -11.39
C GLY A 40 -16.87 3.83 -10.84
N ALA A 41 -15.70 3.92 -10.21
CA ALA A 41 -15.12 5.17 -9.73
C ALA A 41 -14.45 5.99 -10.86
N ASP A 42 -14.11 7.26 -10.58
CA ASP A 42 -13.32 8.09 -11.50
C ASP A 42 -11.88 7.56 -11.60
N VAL A 43 -11.62 6.78 -12.66
CA VAL A 43 -10.34 6.11 -12.90
C VAL A 43 -9.17 7.09 -13.01
N GLU A 44 -9.38 8.28 -13.61
CA GLU A 44 -8.30 9.28 -13.73
C GLU A 44 -7.95 9.87 -12.36
N MET A 45 -8.94 10.17 -11.55
CA MET A 45 -8.75 10.68 -10.19
C MET A 45 -8.05 9.65 -9.31
N VAL A 46 -8.49 8.39 -9.34
CA VAL A 46 -7.88 7.26 -8.64
C VAL A 46 -6.43 7.07 -9.07
N ALA A 47 -6.15 7.12 -10.38
CA ALA A 47 -4.80 6.97 -10.93
C ALA A 47 -3.84 8.05 -10.42
N LEU A 48 -4.27 9.32 -10.43
CA LEU A 48 -3.47 10.44 -9.93
C LEU A 48 -3.25 10.34 -8.42
N ALA A 49 -4.29 10.04 -7.65
CA ALA A 49 -4.18 9.86 -6.21
C ALA A 49 -3.24 8.70 -5.85
N ALA A 50 -3.34 7.56 -6.54
CA ALA A 50 -2.47 6.41 -6.33
C ALA A 50 -1.00 6.69 -6.66
N LEU A 51 -0.71 7.43 -7.73
CA LEU A 51 0.67 7.79 -8.09
C LEU A 51 1.30 8.81 -7.15
N LEU A 52 0.48 9.64 -6.49
CA LEU A 52 0.94 10.75 -5.66
C LEU A 52 0.76 10.49 -4.15
N HIS A 53 0.22 9.34 -3.73
CA HIS A 53 -0.19 9.13 -2.34
C HIS A 53 0.96 9.21 -1.33
N ASP A 54 2.16 8.76 -1.72
CA ASP A 54 3.33 8.68 -0.85
C ASP A 54 4.42 9.73 -1.16
N VAL A 55 4.24 10.60 -2.19
CA VAL A 55 5.27 11.63 -2.52
C VAL A 55 5.51 12.63 -1.39
N ASP A 56 4.54 12.76 -0.50
CA ASP A 56 4.59 13.56 0.73
C ASP A 56 4.47 12.66 1.99
N ASP A 57 5.01 11.42 1.95
CA ASP A 57 5.05 10.58 3.15
C ASP A 57 5.97 11.21 4.21
N HIS A 58 5.56 11.13 5.49
CA HIS A 58 6.28 11.74 6.59
C HIS A 58 7.74 11.29 6.71
N LYS A 59 8.06 10.07 6.32
CA LYS A 59 9.43 9.54 6.38
C LYS A 59 10.32 10.09 5.28
N LEU A 60 9.74 10.41 4.11
CA LEU A 60 10.45 10.91 2.93
C LEU A 60 10.47 12.44 2.87
N SER A 61 9.41 13.07 3.32
CA SER A 61 9.17 14.51 3.13
C SER A 61 8.47 15.10 4.35
N PRO A 62 9.10 15.08 5.54
CA PRO A 62 8.47 15.54 6.77
C PRO A 62 8.03 17.01 6.71
N GLU A 63 8.70 17.82 5.89
CA GLU A 63 8.42 19.25 5.71
C GLU A 63 7.18 19.52 4.85
N THR A 64 6.74 18.59 4.02
CA THR A 64 5.61 18.76 3.08
C THR A 64 4.41 17.85 3.40
N CYS A 65 4.57 16.93 4.33
CA CYS A 65 3.60 15.85 4.58
C CYS A 65 2.24 16.36 5.10
N GLU A 66 2.21 17.48 5.82
CA GLU A 66 0.98 18.03 6.42
C GLU A 66 0.00 18.54 5.36
N HIS A 67 0.49 19.31 4.39
CA HIS A 67 -0.33 19.95 3.36
C HIS A 67 -0.23 19.29 1.98
N LYS A 68 0.54 18.19 1.86
CA LYS A 68 0.77 17.50 0.58
C LYS A 68 1.35 18.43 -0.49
N ASP A 69 2.30 19.27 -0.11
CA ASP A 69 2.80 20.38 -0.93
C ASP A 69 3.44 19.93 -2.23
N ARG A 70 4.14 18.77 -2.25
CA ARG A 70 4.73 18.19 -3.48
C ARG A 70 3.65 17.75 -4.46
N ALA A 71 2.63 17.02 -3.99
CA ALA A 71 1.50 16.61 -4.82
C ALA A 71 0.76 17.83 -5.38
N VAL A 72 0.48 18.84 -4.52
CA VAL A 72 -0.16 20.10 -4.93
C VAL A 72 0.67 20.84 -5.97
N ALA A 73 1.97 21.03 -5.74
CA ALA A 73 2.87 21.73 -6.65
C ALA A 73 2.93 21.03 -8.01
N PHE A 74 3.07 19.71 -8.03
CA PHE A 74 3.03 18.92 -9.26
C PHE A 74 1.73 19.14 -10.03
N LEU A 75 0.56 18.96 -9.39
CA LEU A 75 -0.74 19.09 -10.04
C LEU A 75 -0.96 20.50 -10.61
N LYS A 76 -0.58 21.55 -9.86
CA LYS A 76 -0.61 22.94 -10.34
C LYS A 76 0.28 23.14 -11.57
N SER A 77 1.49 22.59 -11.56
CA SER A 77 2.43 22.69 -12.70
C SER A 77 1.88 22.05 -13.98
N GLN A 78 0.99 21.08 -13.83
CA GLN A 78 0.32 20.39 -14.94
C GLN A 78 -1.01 21.07 -15.36
N GLY A 79 -1.36 22.22 -14.78
CA GLY A 79 -2.57 22.97 -15.11
C GLY A 79 -3.87 22.33 -14.65
N VAL A 80 -3.81 21.46 -13.62
CA VAL A 80 -5.02 20.88 -13.00
C VAL A 80 -5.78 21.98 -12.27
N ASP A 81 -7.08 22.02 -12.43
CA ASP A 81 -7.94 23.00 -11.75
C ASP A 81 -7.95 22.81 -10.22
N ALA A 82 -8.20 23.90 -9.50
CA ALA A 82 -8.10 23.92 -8.04
C ALA A 82 -9.08 22.96 -7.36
N GLN A 83 -10.28 22.75 -7.94
CA GLN A 83 -11.27 21.84 -7.36
C GLN A 83 -10.82 20.38 -7.48
N LYS A 84 -10.26 20.00 -8.63
CA LYS A 84 -9.72 18.64 -8.84
C LYS A 84 -8.51 18.40 -7.95
N ILE A 85 -7.61 19.39 -7.79
CA ILE A 85 -6.48 19.32 -6.86
C ILE A 85 -6.98 19.05 -5.43
N HIS A 86 -7.96 19.82 -4.96
CA HIS A 86 -8.54 19.67 -3.62
C HIS A 86 -9.05 18.24 -3.39
N ARG A 87 -9.80 17.69 -4.34
CA ARG A 87 -10.33 16.32 -4.25
C ARG A 87 -9.22 15.25 -4.20
N ILE A 88 -8.17 15.40 -5.02
CA ILE A 88 -7.02 14.46 -5.01
C ILE A 88 -6.30 14.53 -3.67
N VAL A 89 -6.05 15.72 -3.14
CA VAL A 89 -5.38 15.91 -1.84
C VAL A 89 -6.23 15.35 -0.70
N GLU A 90 -7.54 15.55 -0.73
CA GLU A 90 -8.46 14.96 0.25
C GLU A 90 -8.35 13.42 0.25
N ILE A 91 -8.35 12.79 -0.93
CA ILE A 91 -8.16 11.35 -1.07
C ILE A 91 -6.83 10.93 -0.44
N ILE A 92 -5.71 11.54 -0.86
CA ILE A 92 -4.36 11.19 -0.37
C ILE A 92 -4.28 11.32 1.15
N SER A 93 -4.88 12.36 1.72
CA SER A 93 -4.85 12.60 3.17
C SER A 93 -5.60 11.53 3.99
N GLN A 94 -6.55 10.82 3.38
CA GLN A 94 -7.35 9.78 4.04
C GLN A 94 -6.76 8.37 3.88
N ILE A 95 -5.76 8.18 3.00
CA ILE A 95 -5.18 6.85 2.71
C ILE A 95 -4.14 6.46 3.73
N SER A 96 -3.32 7.41 4.21
CA SER A 96 -2.18 7.14 5.09
C SER A 96 -2.58 6.31 6.32
N PHE A 97 -1.83 5.24 6.57
CA PHE A 97 -2.00 4.38 7.74
C PHE A 97 -1.87 5.17 9.07
N SER A 98 -1.09 6.24 9.08
CA SER A 98 -0.92 7.15 10.21
C SER A 98 -2.14 8.05 10.47
N ALA A 99 -3.00 8.26 9.47
CA ALA A 99 -4.26 9.00 9.63
C ALA A 99 -5.37 8.20 10.35
N GLY A 100 -5.06 6.99 10.80
CA GLY A 100 -6.00 6.06 11.41
C GLY A 100 -6.66 5.13 10.38
N ASN A 101 -7.16 3.99 10.82
CA ASN A 101 -7.79 2.99 9.96
C ASN A 101 -9.21 3.38 9.49
N GLY A 102 -9.49 4.69 9.37
CA GLY A 102 -10.78 5.18 8.94
C GLY A 102 -11.10 4.78 7.49
N ARG A 103 -12.40 4.68 7.19
CA ARG A 103 -12.89 4.50 5.84
C ARG A 103 -12.85 5.86 5.11
N PRO A 104 -12.25 5.96 3.92
CA PRO A 104 -12.31 7.18 3.11
C PRO A 104 -13.74 7.61 2.79
N SER A 105 -13.95 8.90 2.65
CA SER A 105 -15.28 9.51 2.41
C SER A 105 -15.79 9.28 1.00
N THR A 106 -14.89 9.01 0.03
CA THR A 106 -15.23 8.86 -1.39
C THR A 106 -14.92 7.47 -1.90
N LEU A 107 -15.60 7.05 -2.97
CA LEU A 107 -15.33 5.76 -3.63
C LEU A 107 -13.91 5.71 -4.19
N GLU A 108 -13.42 6.83 -4.75
CA GLU A 108 -12.06 6.94 -5.25
C GLU A 108 -11.03 6.71 -4.13
N GLY A 109 -11.24 7.32 -2.98
CA GLY A 109 -10.40 7.13 -1.80
C GLY A 109 -10.42 5.67 -1.31
N MET A 110 -11.58 5.03 -1.29
CA MET A 110 -11.72 3.62 -0.96
C MET A 110 -10.92 2.73 -1.92
N CYS A 111 -10.98 3.00 -3.23
CA CYS A 111 -10.23 2.24 -4.24
C CYS A 111 -8.72 2.33 -4.03
N VAL A 112 -8.19 3.53 -3.73
CA VAL A 112 -6.75 3.72 -3.50
C VAL A 112 -6.32 3.10 -2.17
N GLN A 113 -7.09 3.28 -1.09
CA GLN A 113 -6.78 2.69 0.21
C GLN A 113 -6.78 1.16 0.17
N ASP A 114 -7.75 0.55 -0.51
CA ASP A 114 -7.79 -0.90 -0.67
C ASP A 114 -6.61 -1.40 -1.50
N ALA A 115 -6.21 -0.68 -2.55
CA ALA A 115 -5.06 -1.01 -3.36
C ALA A 115 -3.74 -0.98 -2.56
N ASP A 116 -3.54 0.05 -1.74
CA ASP A 116 -2.37 0.17 -0.86
C ASP A 116 -2.33 -0.97 0.16
N ARG A 117 -3.45 -1.25 0.84
CA ARG A 117 -3.55 -2.37 1.79
C ARG A 117 -3.32 -3.73 1.12
N LEU A 118 -3.80 -3.91 -0.11
CA LEU A 118 -3.57 -5.14 -0.88
C LEU A 118 -2.08 -5.36 -1.18
N ASP A 119 -1.27 -4.31 -1.37
CA ASP A 119 0.18 -4.46 -1.61
C ASP A 119 0.93 -5.01 -0.38
N ALA A 120 0.32 -4.91 0.82
CA ALA A 120 0.88 -5.45 2.05
C ALA A 120 0.56 -6.94 2.29
N ILE A 121 -0.27 -7.60 1.47
CA ILE A 121 -0.70 -8.98 1.65
C ILE A 121 -0.51 -9.83 0.39
N GLY A 122 -0.64 -11.15 0.53
CA GLY A 122 -0.38 -12.10 -0.55
C GLY A 122 1.11 -12.29 -0.81
N ALA A 123 1.48 -12.73 -2.02
CA ALA A 123 2.86 -13.05 -2.37
C ALA A 123 3.82 -11.86 -2.22
N ILE A 124 3.41 -10.67 -2.62
CA ILE A 124 4.18 -9.44 -2.46
C ILE A 124 4.34 -9.12 -0.96
N GLY A 125 3.25 -9.18 -0.18
CA GLY A 125 3.27 -8.94 1.25
C GLY A 125 4.20 -9.90 2.00
N ILE A 126 4.21 -11.18 1.64
CA ILE A 126 5.16 -12.18 2.16
C ILE A 126 6.60 -11.74 1.89
N GLY A 127 6.94 -11.47 0.62
CA GLY A 127 8.27 -11.02 0.23
C GLY A 127 8.73 -9.78 0.98
N ARG A 128 7.86 -8.78 1.08
CA ARG A 128 8.12 -7.53 1.83
C ARG A 128 8.34 -7.79 3.32
N ALA A 129 7.54 -8.64 3.95
CA ALA A 129 7.67 -8.97 5.37
C ALA A 129 9.03 -9.60 5.68
N PHE A 130 9.46 -10.59 4.88
CA PHE A 130 10.76 -11.25 5.07
C PHE A 130 11.93 -10.33 4.71
N ALA A 131 11.84 -9.52 3.67
CA ALA A 131 12.86 -8.53 3.33
C ALA A 131 13.04 -7.51 4.47
N PHE A 132 11.95 -6.97 5.00
CA PHE A 132 11.98 -6.04 6.12
C PHE A 132 12.52 -6.71 7.40
N GLY A 133 12.06 -7.92 7.72
CA GLY A 133 12.56 -8.69 8.86
C GLY A 133 14.08 -8.92 8.77
N GLY A 134 14.57 -9.36 7.60
CA GLY A 134 16.00 -9.56 7.34
C GLY A 134 16.81 -8.27 7.47
N SER A 135 16.31 -7.13 6.96
CA SER A 135 16.98 -5.82 7.11
C SER A 135 17.10 -5.35 8.56
N ARG A 136 16.27 -5.90 9.46
CA ARG A 136 16.26 -5.60 10.90
C ARG A 136 16.94 -6.70 11.74
N GLY A 137 17.52 -7.72 11.11
CA GLY A 137 18.16 -8.84 11.80
C GLY A 137 17.17 -9.73 12.56
N ARG A 138 15.89 -9.73 12.19
CA ARG A 138 14.85 -10.57 12.81
C ARG A 138 14.99 -12.01 12.31
N ARG A 139 14.70 -12.96 13.19
CA ARG A 139 14.52 -14.36 12.79
C ARG A 139 13.34 -14.49 11.82
N MET A 140 13.39 -15.43 10.91
CA MET A 140 12.22 -15.74 10.07
C MET A 140 11.08 -16.28 10.94
N HIS A 141 11.41 -17.19 11.85
CA HIS A 141 10.47 -17.88 12.73
C HIS A 141 11.19 -18.32 14.01
N ASP A 142 10.48 -18.45 15.09
CA ASP A 142 10.95 -19.05 16.35
C ASP A 142 10.15 -20.31 16.68
N PRO A 143 10.77 -21.51 16.65
CA PRO A 143 10.06 -22.78 16.92
C PRO A 143 9.43 -22.84 18.31
N ASP A 144 10.04 -22.16 19.29
CA ASP A 144 9.55 -22.14 20.68
C ASP A 144 8.44 -21.09 20.89
N GLY A 145 8.17 -20.24 19.89
CA GLY A 145 7.14 -19.21 19.94
C GLY A 145 7.40 -18.10 20.96
N LEU A 146 8.64 -17.96 21.45
CA LEU A 146 9.02 -16.97 22.49
C LEU A 146 9.39 -15.62 21.89
N ASP A 147 10.00 -15.62 20.70
CA ASP A 147 10.39 -14.39 19.98
C ASP A 147 9.22 -13.81 19.21
N LYS A 148 8.49 -12.89 19.85
CA LYS A 148 7.38 -12.16 19.24
C LYS A 148 7.82 -11.14 18.18
N THR A 149 9.13 -10.97 17.98
CA THR A 149 9.67 -10.11 16.90
C THR A 149 9.99 -10.88 15.63
N ALA A 150 9.90 -12.21 15.64
CA ALA A 150 10.10 -13.04 14.46
C ALA A 150 9.16 -12.61 13.30
N THR A 151 9.65 -12.74 12.07
CA THR A 151 8.94 -12.21 10.90
C THR A 151 7.55 -12.83 10.72
N VAL A 152 7.38 -14.12 11.01
CA VAL A 152 6.07 -14.81 10.89
C VAL A 152 5.04 -14.27 11.88
N GLU A 153 5.44 -13.74 13.03
CA GLU A 153 4.51 -13.14 14.00
C GLU A 153 3.78 -11.94 13.38
N HIS A 154 4.43 -11.20 12.48
CA HIS A 154 3.82 -10.07 11.79
C HIS A 154 2.59 -10.46 10.93
N PHE A 155 2.52 -11.70 10.47
CA PHE A 155 1.36 -12.20 9.74
C PHE A 155 0.13 -12.18 10.65
N TYR A 156 0.26 -12.64 11.89
CA TYR A 156 -0.83 -12.69 12.87
C TYR A 156 -1.12 -11.33 13.49
N ASP A 157 -0.09 -10.54 13.74
CA ASP A 157 -0.23 -9.24 14.35
C ASP A 157 -0.90 -8.23 13.42
N LYS A 158 -0.63 -8.30 12.12
CA LYS A 158 -1.08 -7.29 11.16
C LYS A 158 -1.66 -7.87 9.87
N LEU A 159 -0.94 -8.72 9.13
CA LEU A 159 -1.26 -8.99 7.73
C LEU A 159 -2.62 -9.67 7.57
N PHE A 160 -2.92 -10.69 8.37
CA PHE A 160 -4.22 -11.39 8.33
C PHE A 160 -5.41 -10.50 8.70
N LYS A 161 -5.19 -9.41 9.45
CA LYS A 161 -6.23 -8.46 9.83
C LYS A 161 -6.60 -7.50 8.69
N LEU A 162 -5.71 -7.31 7.70
CA LEU A 162 -5.91 -6.34 6.63
C LEU A 162 -7.09 -6.69 5.72
N LYS A 163 -7.42 -7.97 5.53
CA LYS A 163 -8.57 -8.39 4.72
C LYS A 163 -9.89 -7.81 5.21
N ASP A 164 -10.03 -7.68 6.54
CA ASP A 164 -11.26 -7.19 7.18
C ASP A 164 -11.38 -5.65 7.13
N LEU A 165 -10.32 -4.97 6.71
CA LEU A 165 -10.26 -3.51 6.56
C LEU A 165 -10.57 -3.03 5.14
N MET A 166 -10.82 -3.94 4.19
CA MET A 166 -11.17 -3.57 2.82
C MET A 166 -12.57 -2.97 2.76
N THR A 167 -12.70 -1.92 1.98
CA THR A 167 -13.91 -1.09 1.94
C THR A 167 -14.75 -1.29 0.68
N THR A 168 -14.11 -1.75 -0.43
CA THR A 168 -14.80 -2.05 -1.70
C THR A 168 -15.08 -3.54 -1.87
N PRO A 169 -16.18 -3.94 -2.55
CA PRO A 169 -16.44 -5.33 -2.90
C PRO A 169 -15.27 -6.01 -3.63
N THR A 170 -14.65 -5.33 -4.58
CA THR A 170 -13.49 -5.81 -5.33
C THR A 170 -12.28 -5.98 -4.43
N GLY A 171 -11.97 -5.00 -3.56
CA GLY A 171 -10.89 -5.09 -2.57
C GLY A 171 -11.07 -6.27 -1.64
N GLN A 172 -12.28 -6.47 -1.09
CA GLN A 172 -12.60 -7.60 -0.22
C GLN A 172 -12.43 -8.95 -0.90
N ARG A 173 -12.86 -9.09 -2.16
CA ARG A 173 -12.67 -10.32 -2.94
C ARG A 173 -11.20 -10.64 -3.15
N LEU A 174 -10.41 -9.64 -3.56
CA LEU A 174 -8.98 -9.81 -3.80
C LEU A 174 -8.21 -10.08 -2.50
N ALA A 175 -8.59 -9.43 -1.41
CA ALA A 175 -7.98 -9.64 -0.10
C ALA A 175 -8.20 -11.06 0.42
N ARG A 176 -9.40 -11.64 0.26
CA ARG A 176 -9.65 -13.04 0.62
C ARG A 176 -8.73 -14.00 -0.13
N GLN A 177 -8.56 -13.82 -1.45
CA GLN A 177 -7.65 -14.66 -2.24
C GLN A 177 -6.19 -14.55 -1.76
N ARG A 178 -5.74 -13.35 -1.41
CA ARG A 178 -4.38 -13.12 -0.91
C ARG A 178 -4.19 -13.67 0.51
N ASP A 179 -5.20 -13.58 1.35
CA ASP A 179 -5.22 -14.15 2.69
C ASP A 179 -5.13 -15.69 2.66
N GLU A 180 -5.93 -16.34 1.83
CA GLU A 180 -5.88 -17.79 1.61
C GLU A 180 -4.49 -18.25 1.16
N PHE A 181 -3.87 -17.48 0.25
CA PHE A 181 -2.50 -17.77 -0.20
C PHE A 181 -1.48 -17.63 0.94
N MET A 182 -1.61 -16.60 1.80
CA MET A 182 -0.71 -16.43 2.94
C MET A 182 -0.85 -17.56 3.97
N HIS A 183 -2.06 -18.06 4.21
CA HIS A 183 -2.28 -19.23 5.06
C HIS A 183 -1.61 -20.47 4.47
N SER A 184 -1.80 -20.75 3.18
CA SER A 184 -1.17 -21.88 2.50
C SER A 184 0.36 -21.78 2.51
N PHE A 185 0.90 -20.56 2.35
CA PHE A 185 2.34 -20.33 2.46
C PHE A 185 2.86 -20.67 3.86
N LEU A 186 2.21 -20.21 4.93
CA LEU A 186 2.66 -20.50 6.30
C LEU A 186 2.53 -21.99 6.65
N GLU A 187 1.48 -22.66 6.18
CA GLU A 187 1.34 -24.11 6.33
C GLU A 187 2.55 -24.85 5.72
N GLN A 188 2.90 -24.52 4.48
CA GLN A 188 4.06 -25.08 3.80
C GLN A 188 5.36 -24.71 4.51
N PHE A 189 5.53 -23.44 4.91
CA PHE A 189 6.71 -22.94 5.59
C PHE A 189 6.97 -23.70 6.91
N TYR A 190 5.94 -23.91 7.73
CA TYR A 190 6.09 -24.63 8.98
C TYR A 190 6.41 -26.11 8.77
N ALA A 191 5.75 -26.77 7.81
CA ALA A 191 6.03 -28.16 7.48
C ALA A 191 7.50 -28.35 7.03
N GLU A 192 8.03 -27.45 6.20
CA GLU A 192 9.45 -27.47 5.81
C GLU A 192 10.39 -27.18 6.99
N ALA A 193 10.03 -26.21 7.86
CA ALA A 193 10.84 -25.89 9.04
C ALA A 193 10.94 -27.07 10.03
N MET A 194 9.92 -27.94 10.07
CA MET A 194 9.91 -29.17 10.89
C MET A 194 10.48 -30.39 10.16
N GLY A 195 10.83 -30.27 8.87
CA GLY A 195 11.34 -31.39 8.08
C GLY A 195 10.27 -32.42 7.70
N GLU A 196 9.01 -32.01 7.65
CA GLU A 196 7.88 -32.88 7.31
C GLU A 196 7.59 -32.91 5.80
N ARG A 197 8.15 -31.97 5.04
CA ARG A 197 8.06 -31.84 3.58
C ARG A 197 9.39 -31.40 2.98
#